data_d87e50645abb382f79da16db0b3c6414
#
_entry.id   d87e50645abb382f79da16db0b3c6414
#
_cell.length_a   1.000
_cell.length_b   1.000
_cell.length_c   1.000
_cell.angle_alpha   90.00
_cell.angle_beta   90.00
_cell.angle_gamma   90.00
#
_symmetry.space_group_name_H-M   'P 1'
#
loop_
_entity.id
_entity.type
_entity.pdbx_description
1 polymer ?
#
loop_
_entity_poly.entity_id
_entity_poly.type
_entity_poly.pdbx_seq_one_letter_code
_entity_poly.pdbx_strand_id
1 'polypeptide(L)'
;MNPPLPSLTPTWHNTTYPAISPSRPELSVAGKTIIITGAGSGIGRATALSFCRAGAHKIILIGRNEHSLQETQNALTCDTSIHALSVTDESSLTDLATTIGQWDILILGAGYLAGPSSIADSESQDWWLSFETNIKGTYLPIKHLLPTANPTHATLIALTAATTFPANMVPGLSAYMSSKLALHKVIEYVAAENPGIFAVALHPGMVETGVFRKSGGDKEVLPMDCVDLPADFMVWLASPEAGFLNGRYVWANWDVEDLRAKGEEIKKGLELMVGVYGWPFRSIP
;
A
#
# COMPACT_ATOMS: atom_id res chain seq x y z
N MET A 1 3.12 5.70 -21.73
CA MET A 1 4.35 5.23 -22.42
C MET A 1 4.38 3.71 -22.50
N ASN A 2 5.29 3.12 -23.27
CA ASN A 2 5.46 1.66 -23.26
C ASN A 2 6.07 1.22 -21.92
N PRO A 3 5.63 0.08 -21.34
CA PRO A 3 6.16 -0.42 -20.09
C PRO A 3 7.67 -0.71 -20.16
N PRO A 4 8.51 -0.17 -19.25
CA PRO A 4 9.92 -0.52 -19.16
C PRO A 4 10.16 -1.87 -18.48
N LEU A 5 9.13 -2.42 -17.83
CA LEU A 5 9.10 -3.67 -17.06
C LEU A 5 7.90 -4.51 -17.50
N PRO A 6 7.87 -5.84 -17.21
CA PRO A 6 6.69 -6.66 -17.47
C PRO A 6 5.43 -6.04 -16.86
N SER A 7 4.40 -5.84 -17.66
CA SER A 7 3.17 -5.13 -17.26
C SER A 7 1.92 -5.89 -17.70
N LEU A 8 0.87 -5.82 -16.88
CA LEU A 8 -0.45 -6.34 -17.23
C LEU A 8 -1.17 -5.41 -18.23
N THR A 9 -0.89 -4.10 -18.15
CA THR A 9 -1.48 -3.08 -19.02
C THR A 9 -0.50 -2.65 -20.11
N PRO A 10 -0.96 -2.39 -21.33
CA PRO A 10 -0.12 -1.87 -22.41
C PRO A 10 0.34 -0.43 -22.14
N THR A 11 -0.43 0.33 -21.36
CA THR A 11 -0.11 1.70 -20.97
C THR A 11 0.59 1.73 -19.62
N TRP A 12 1.69 2.47 -19.53
CA TRP A 12 2.49 2.63 -18.31
C TRP A 12 2.58 4.10 -17.91
N HIS A 13 2.46 4.36 -16.60
CA HIS A 13 2.59 5.69 -16.02
C HIS A 13 3.73 5.72 -15.02
N ASN A 14 4.51 6.81 -15.01
CA ASN A 14 5.49 7.14 -13.98
C ASN A 14 5.19 8.48 -13.28
N THR A 15 4.11 9.14 -13.69
CA THR A 15 3.55 10.35 -13.07
C THR A 15 2.03 10.19 -12.95
N THR A 16 1.41 11.01 -12.09
CA THR A 16 -0.05 11.09 -12.01
C THR A 16 -0.68 11.46 -13.36
N TYR A 17 -1.93 11.06 -13.58
CA TYR A 17 -2.65 11.28 -14.85
C TYR A 17 -4.15 11.51 -14.59
N PRO A 18 -4.90 12.06 -15.58
CA PRO A 18 -6.27 12.53 -15.34
C PRO A 18 -7.23 11.50 -14.74
N ALA A 19 -7.12 10.22 -15.13
CA ALA A 19 -8.07 9.19 -14.66
C ALA A 19 -7.95 8.87 -13.16
N ILE A 20 -6.80 9.14 -12.52
CA ILE A 20 -6.60 8.97 -11.07
C ILE A 20 -6.53 10.29 -10.31
N SER A 21 -6.81 11.43 -10.95
CA SER A 21 -6.72 12.72 -10.30
C SER A 21 -7.64 12.80 -9.07
N PRO A 22 -7.12 13.16 -7.88
CA PRO A 22 -7.93 13.29 -6.68
C PRO A 22 -8.97 14.43 -6.77
N SER A 23 -8.88 15.27 -7.80
CA SER A 23 -9.86 16.33 -8.07
C SER A 23 -11.08 15.86 -8.86
N ARG A 24 -11.09 14.59 -9.32
CA ARG A 24 -12.27 14.00 -9.98
C ARG A 24 -13.41 13.84 -8.96
N PRO A 25 -14.64 14.34 -9.27
CA PRO A 25 -15.78 14.19 -8.37
C PRO A 25 -16.11 12.73 -8.02
N GLU A 26 -15.88 11.79 -8.97
CA GLU A 26 -16.14 10.36 -8.80
C GLU A 26 -15.19 9.71 -7.80
N LEU A 27 -14.03 10.33 -7.53
CA LEU A 27 -13.03 9.87 -6.57
C LEU A 27 -13.12 10.60 -5.22
N SER A 28 -14.17 11.42 -5.03
CA SER A 28 -14.36 12.18 -3.79
C SER A 28 -14.47 11.24 -2.58
N VAL A 29 -13.70 11.57 -1.54
CA VAL A 29 -13.78 10.94 -0.22
C VAL A 29 -14.38 11.85 0.84
N ALA A 30 -15.29 12.76 0.40
CA ALA A 30 -15.97 13.68 1.29
C ALA A 30 -16.72 12.93 2.41
N GLY A 31 -16.56 13.41 3.64
CA GLY A 31 -17.15 12.78 4.83
C GLY A 31 -16.39 11.57 5.38
N LYS A 32 -15.33 11.09 4.70
CA LYS A 32 -14.59 9.88 5.09
C LYS A 32 -13.45 10.17 6.06
N THR A 33 -13.21 9.22 6.97
CA THR A 33 -12.07 9.18 7.90
C THR A 33 -11.01 8.21 7.35
N ILE A 34 -9.79 8.70 7.19
CA ILE A 34 -8.66 7.97 6.62
C ILE A 34 -7.58 7.77 7.69
N ILE A 35 -7.08 6.56 7.82
CA ILE A 35 -5.94 6.21 8.69
C ILE A 35 -4.74 5.88 7.81
N ILE A 36 -3.58 6.48 8.09
CA ILE A 36 -2.36 6.26 7.30
C ILE A 36 -1.19 5.92 8.23
N THR A 37 -0.66 4.71 8.12
CA THR A 37 0.59 4.35 8.79
C THR A 37 1.80 4.72 7.93
N GLY A 38 2.91 5.13 8.55
CA GLY A 38 4.05 5.67 7.80
C GLY A 38 3.82 7.06 7.21
N ALA A 39 2.88 7.82 7.79
CA ALA A 39 2.42 9.11 7.26
C ALA A 39 3.43 10.26 7.34
N GLY A 40 4.53 10.11 8.07
CA GLY A 40 5.49 11.19 8.32
C GLY A 40 6.41 11.53 7.13
N SER A 41 6.46 10.70 6.08
CA SER A 41 7.40 10.94 4.97
C SER A 41 7.01 10.20 3.68
N GLY A 42 7.70 10.52 2.59
CA GLY A 42 7.63 9.79 1.32
C GLY A 42 6.20 9.55 0.83
N ILE A 43 5.90 8.31 0.46
CA ILE A 43 4.60 7.93 -0.10
C ILE A 43 3.47 8.17 0.91
N GLY A 44 3.66 7.86 2.22
CA GLY A 44 2.62 8.08 3.22
C GLY A 44 2.21 9.55 3.37
N ARG A 45 3.20 10.47 3.35
CA ARG A 45 2.94 11.93 3.35
C ARG A 45 2.20 12.37 2.07
N ALA A 46 2.66 11.94 0.91
CA ALA A 46 2.01 12.26 -0.37
C ALA A 46 0.58 11.72 -0.42
N THR A 47 0.36 10.51 0.12
CA THR A 47 -0.97 9.91 0.24
C THR A 47 -1.91 10.79 1.09
N ALA A 48 -1.44 11.27 2.24
CA ALA A 48 -2.24 12.18 3.07
C ALA A 48 -2.64 13.44 2.30
N LEU A 49 -1.71 14.03 1.53
CA LEU A 49 -1.99 15.19 0.68
C LEU A 49 -3.01 14.87 -0.41
N SER A 50 -2.91 13.71 -1.07
CA SER A 50 -3.86 13.30 -2.12
C SER A 50 -5.26 13.07 -1.57
N PHE A 51 -5.40 12.37 -0.44
CA PHE A 51 -6.70 12.19 0.21
C PHE A 51 -7.30 13.51 0.71
N CYS A 52 -6.47 14.44 1.22
CA CYS A 52 -6.94 15.78 1.60
C CYS A 52 -7.47 16.53 0.38
N ARG A 53 -6.76 16.49 -0.78
CA ARG A 53 -7.24 17.07 -2.06
C ARG A 53 -8.54 16.42 -2.55
N ALA A 54 -8.73 15.13 -2.28
CA ALA A 54 -9.97 14.41 -2.61
C ALA A 54 -11.15 14.71 -1.65
N GLY A 55 -10.93 15.59 -0.67
CA GLY A 55 -11.98 16.08 0.25
C GLY A 55 -12.16 15.23 1.51
N ALA A 56 -11.13 14.52 1.97
CA ALA A 56 -11.19 13.78 3.23
C ALA A 56 -11.71 14.64 4.38
N HIS A 57 -12.63 14.10 5.17
CA HIS A 57 -13.13 14.78 6.37
C HIS A 57 -12.06 14.81 7.46
N LYS A 58 -11.43 13.66 7.72
CA LYS A 58 -10.38 13.51 8.74
C LYS A 58 -9.30 12.58 8.29
N ILE A 59 -8.02 12.91 8.57
CA ILE A 59 -6.87 12.05 8.33
C ILE A 59 -6.11 11.80 9.64
N ILE A 60 -5.96 10.54 10.00
CA ILE A 60 -5.25 10.07 11.18
C ILE A 60 -3.86 9.62 10.75
N LEU A 61 -2.85 10.39 11.16
CA LEU A 61 -1.46 10.20 10.78
C LEU A 61 -0.72 9.39 11.83
N ILE A 62 -0.22 8.20 11.46
CA ILE A 62 0.50 7.29 12.35
C ILE A 62 1.94 7.13 11.89
N GLY A 63 2.89 7.21 12.84
CA GLY A 63 4.31 7.01 12.58
C GLY A 63 5.13 7.17 13.85
N ARG A 64 6.42 6.83 13.81
CA ARG A 64 7.28 6.85 15.00
C ARG A 64 7.84 8.24 15.35
N ASN A 65 7.99 9.09 14.34
CA ASN A 65 8.62 10.40 14.49
C ASN A 65 7.54 11.49 14.51
N GLU A 66 7.27 12.05 15.68
CA GLU A 66 6.24 13.07 15.88
C GLU A 66 6.50 14.34 15.06
N HIS A 67 7.75 14.79 14.97
CA HIS A 67 8.12 15.97 14.19
C HIS A 67 7.76 15.79 12.71
N SER A 68 8.08 14.63 12.12
CA SER A 68 7.73 14.34 10.72
C SER A 68 6.21 14.25 10.49
N LEU A 69 5.46 13.76 11.49
CA LEU A 69 3.99 13.75 11.44
C LEU A 69 3.44 15.17 11.51
N GLN A 70 4.02 16.03 12.36
CA GLN A 70 3.64 17.43 12.49
C GLN A 70 3.91 18.21 11.18
N GLU A 71 5.03 17.95 10.50
CA GLU A 71 5.29 18.52 9.18
C GLU A 71 4.21 18.11 8.16
N THR A 72 3.80 16.84 8.18
CA THR A 72 2.72 16.36 7.30
C THR A 72 1.40 17.04 7.67
N GLN A 73 1.05 17.10 8.95
CA GLN A 73 -0.16 17.78 9.44
C GLN A 73 -0.21 19.23 8.99
N ASN A 74 0.90 19.98 9.14
CA ASN A 74 0.96 21.40 8.77
C ASN A 74 0.77 21.64 7.27
N ALA A 75 0.95 20.64 6.43
CA ALA A 75 0.73 20.71 4.98
C ALA A 75 -0.72 20.36 4.56
N LEU A 76 -1.56 19.90 5.51
CA LEU A 76 -2.92 19.48 5.26
C LEU A 76 -3.91 20.59 5.63
N THR A 77 -5.01 20.67 4.88
CA THR A 77 -6.10 21.64 5.11
C THR A 77 -7.37 21.01 5.70
N CYS A 78 -7.43 19.68 5.74
CA CYS A 78 -8.52 18.91 6.34
C CYS A 78 -8.26 18.66 7.84
N ASP A 79 -9.26 18.16 8.58
CA ASP A 79 -9.08 17.76 9.98
C ASP A 79 -8.05 16.63 10.11
N THR A 80 -7.16 16.75 11.09
CA THR A 80 -6.07 15.78 11.27
C THR A 80 -5.76 15.52 12.74
N SER A 81 -5.36 14.28 13.03
CA SER A 81 -4.72 13.93 14.29
C SER A 81 -3.42 13.18 14.05
N ILE A 82 -2.42 13.38 14.91
CA ILE A 82 -1.14 12.66 14.87
C ILE A 82 -1.03 11.69 16.03
N HIS A 83 -0.46 10.52 15.76
CA HIS A 83 -0.22 9.47 16.75
C HIS A 83 1.21 8.94 16.58
N ALA A 84 2.10 9.39 17.46
CA ALA A 84 3.50 8.99 17.47
C ALA A 84 3.67 7.61 18.13
N LEU A 85 3.49 6.54 17.35
CA LEU A 85 3.60 5.17 17.82
C LEU A 85 4.25 4.24 16.80
N SER A 86 4.72 3.08 17.26
CA SER A 86 5.17 2.01 16.39
C SER A 86 4.00 1.12 15.99
N VAL A 87 3.92 0.76 14.69
CA VAL A 87 2.95 -0.23 14.21
C VAL A 87 3.17 -1.63 14.75
N THR A 88 4.28 -1.88 15.44
CA THR A 88 4.60 -3.16 16.11
C THR A 88 4.30 -3.14 17.60
N ASP A 89 3.86 -2.01 18.15
CA ASP A 89 3.44 -1.85 19.54
C ASP A 89 1.92 -2.12 19.67
N GLU A 90 1.60 -3.33 20.10
CA GLU A 90 0.23 -3.80 20.22
C GLU A 90 -0.58 -3.01 21.25
N SER A 91 0.04 -2.60 22.35
CA SER A 91 -0.64 -1.81 23.40
C SER A 91 -1.08 -0.46 22.85
N SER A 92 -0.15 0.28 22.24
CA SER A 92 -0.46 1.59 21.63
C SER A 92 -1.53 1.51 20.56
N LEU A 93 -1.56 0.42 19.77
CA LEU A 93 -2.61 0.20 18.74
C LEU A 93 -3.97 -0.13 19.37
N THR A 94 -3.99 -0.87 20.49
CA THR A 94 -5.22 -1.14 21.24
C THR A 94 -5.82 0.16 21.79
N ASP A 95 -5.00 1.00 22.41
CA ASP A 95 -5.42 2.30 22.93
C ASP A 95 -5.91 3.22 21.81
N LEU A 96 -5.20 3.24 20.68
CA LEU A 96 -5.59 4.00 19.51
C LEU A 96 -6.98 3.57 19.01
N ALA A 97 -7.22 2.27 18.87
CA ALA A 97 -8.50 1.75 18.36
C ALA A 97 -9.70 2.19 19.19
N THR A 98 -9.51 2.41 20.51
CA THR A 98 -10.59 2.91 21.39
C THR A 98 -10.90 4.39 21.19
N THR A 99 -9.97 5.16 20.65
CA THR A 99 -10.06 6.64 20.57
C THR A 99 -10.43 7.16 19.18
N ILE A 100 -10.06 6.45 18.11
CA ILE A 100 -10.26 6.95 16.75
C ILE A 100 -11.69 6.80 16.22
N GLY A 101 -12.51 5.93 16.82
CA GLY A 101 -13.87 5.67 16.36
C GLY A 101 -13.93 4.93 15.02
N GLN A 102 -15.00 5.15 14.26
CA GLN A 102 -15.20 4.52 12.96
C GLN A 102 -14.28 5.14 11.89
N TRP A 103 -13.77 4.31 10.98
CA TRP A 103 -12.94 4.73 9.85
C TRP A 103 -13.43 4.10 8.53
N ASP A 104 -13.07 4.73 7.40
CA ASP A 104 -13.48 4.31 6.07
C ASP A 104 -12.32 3.77 5.23
N ILE A 105 -11.11 4.32 5.40
CA ILE A 105 -9.95 3.95 4.59
C ILE A 105 -8.74 3.77 5.50
N LEU A 106 -8.07 2.61 5.40
CA LEU A 106 -6.84 2.28 6.12
C LEU A 106 -5.70 2.05 5.12
N ILE A 107 -4.68 2.91 5.19
CA ILE A 107 -3.46 2.81 4.38
C ILE A 107 -2.32 2.28 5.24
N LEU A 108 -1.84 1.09 4.92
CA LEU A 108 -0.73 0.42 5.59
C LEU A 108 0.57 0.71 4.83
N GLY A 109 1.12 1.91 5.09
CA GLY A 109 2.31 2.44 4.40
C GLY A 109 3.61 2.33 5.20
N ALA A 110 3.57 1.95 6.47
CA ALA A 110 4.78 1.71 7.25
C ALA A 110 5.57 0.52 6.70
N GLY A 111 6.87 0.67 6.57
CA GLY A 111 7.72 -0.38 6.03
C GLY A 111 9.18 -0.22 6.45
N TYR A 112 9.89 -1.33 6.38
CA TYR A 112 11.32 -1.41 6.67
C TYR A 112 12.02 -2.32 5.65
N LEU A 113 13.22 -1.92 5.23
CA LEU A 113 14.10 -2.69 4.37
C LEU A 113 15.39 -2.95 5.14
N ALA A 114 15.75 -4.22 5.35
CA ALA A 114 17.04 -4.63 5.90
C ALA A 114 18.19 -4.22 4.96
N GLY A 115 19.37 -3.98 5.49
CA GLY A 115 20.54 -3.69 4.67
C GLY A 115 20.75 -4.79 3.60
N PRO A 116 20.97 -4.42 2.32
CA PRO A 116 21.17 -5.42 1.26
C PRO A 116 22.37 -6.31 1.55
N SER A 117 22.16 -7.63 1.60
CA SER A 117 23.21 -8.63 1.80
C SER A 117 22.76 -10.01 1.33
N SER A 118 23.69 -10.94 1.09
CA SER A 118 23.33 -12.34 0.91
C SER A 118 22.68 -12.90 2.18
N ILE A 119 21.91 -13.99 2.08
CA ILE A 119 21.31 -14.61 3.27
C ILE A 119 22.40 -15.06 4.26
N ALA A 120 23.52 -15.59 3.75
CA ALA A 120 24.60 -16.09 4.59
C ALA A 120 25.34 -14.98 5.36
N ASP A 121 25.43 -13.78 4.79
CA ASP A 121 26.15 -12.63 5.35
C ASP A 121 25.22 -11.64 6.07
N SER A 122 23.91 -11.92 6.11
CA SER A 122 22.93 -11.01 6.69
C SER A 122 23.04 -10.97 8.23
N GLU A 123 22.87 -9.77 8.78
CA GLU A 123 22.72 -9.59 10.22
C GLU A 123 21.29 -10.02 10.60
N SER A 124 21.16 -11.01 11.51
CA SER A 124 19.87 -11.66 11.81
C SER A 124 18.82 -10.69 12.37
N GLN A 125 19.19 -9.76 13.25
CA GLN A 125 18.25 -8.80 13.82
C GLN A 125 17.72 -7.85 12.75
N ASP A 126 18.59 -7.33 11.87
CA ASP A 126 18.19 -6.44 10.79
C ASP A 126 17.31 -7.18 9.76
N TRP A 127 17.67 -8.46 9.46
CA TRP A 127 16.88 -9.29 8.57
C TRP A 127 15.45 -9.49 9.08
N TRP A 128 15.30 -9.93 10.35
CA TRP A 128 13.99 -10.16 10.98
C TRP A 128 13.19 -8.88 11.19
N LEU A 129 13.84 -7.72 11.36
CA LEU A 129 13.16 -6.43 11.49
C LEU A 129 12.31 -6.10 10.25
N SER A 130 12.67 -6.61 9.05
CA SER A 130 11.82 -6.51 7.86
C SER A 130 10.50 -7.25 8.05
N PHE A 131 10.51 -8.46 8.60
CA PHE A 131 9.28 -9.20 8.91
C PHE A 131 8.49 -8.55 10.04
N GLU A 132 9.17 -8.14 11.09
CA GLU A 132 8.52 -7.48 12.21
C GLU A 132 7.79 -6.21 11.77
N THR A 133 8.44 -5.36 11.01
CA THR A 133 7.81 -4.11 10.54
C THR A 133 6.78 -4.36 9.45
N ASN A 134 7.13 -5.17 8.43
CA ASN A 134 6.28 -5.30 7.23
C ASN A 134 5.11 -6.27 7.43
N ILE A 135 5.26 -7.29 8.28
CA ILE A 135 4.21 -8.30 8.54
C ILE A 135 3.51 -8.04 9.86
N LYS A 136 4.22 -8.08 11.00
CA LYS A 136 3.60 -7.82 12.29
C LYS A 136 3.04 -6.40 12.35
N GLY A 137 3.79 -5.40 11.83
CA GLY A 137 3.35 -4.00 11.75
C GLY A 137 2.24 -3.73 10.71
N THR A 138 1.85 -4.73 9.92
CA THR A 138 0.63 -4.73 9.09
C THR A 138 -0.50 -5.49 9.81
N TYR A 139 -0.19 -6.68 10.33
CA TYR A 139 -1.14 -7.53 11.04
C TYR A 139 -1.77 -6.85 12.26
N LEU A 140 -0.97 -6.22 13.12
CA LEU A 140 -1.49 -5.60 14.34
C LEU A 140 -2.46 -4.44 14.06
N PRO A 141 -2.15 -3.45 13.18
CA PRO A 141 -3.15 -2.46 12.80
C PRO A 141 -4.43 -3.07 12.22
N ILE A 142 -4.33 -4.10 11.37
CA ILE A 142 -5.51 -4.81 10.86
C ILE A 142 -6.31 -5.40 12.03
N LYS A 143 -5.68 -6.20 12.88
CA LYS A 143 -6.32 -6.87 14.02
C LYS A 143 -7.10 -5.91 14.92
N HIS A 144 -6.49 -4.78 15.27
CA HIS A 144 -7.06 -3.85 16.25
C HIS A 144 -8.01 -2.81 15.63
N LEU A 145 -7.82 -2.43 14.37
CA LEU A 145 -8.64 -1.42 13.73
C LEU A 145 -9.83 -1.99 12.93
N LEU A 146 -9.74 -3.24 12.45
CA LEU A 146 -10.84 -3.86 11.69
C LEU A 146 -12.19 -3.84 12.42
N PRO A 147 -12.28 -4.08 13.76
CA PRO A 147 -13.55 -4.03 14.47
C PRO A 147 -14.28 -2.68 14.42
N THR A 148 -13.57 -1.59 14.14
CA THR A 148 -14.12 -0.22 14.04
C THR A 148 -14.25 0.27 12.60
N ALA A 149 -13.99 -0.60 11.60
CA ALA A 149 -14.18 -0.27 10.19
C ALA A 149 -15.64 0.07 9.88
N ASN A 150 -15.86 0.96 8.91
CA ASN A 150 -17.20 1.21 8.40
C ASN A 150 -17.82 -0.11 7.88
N PRO A 151 -18.94 -0.58 8.45
CA PRO A 151 -19.47 -1.91 8.17
C PRO A 151 -20.06 -2.07 6.76
N THR A 152 -20.34 -0.98 6.09
CA THR A 152 -20.94 -1.01 4.75
C THR A 152 -19.92 -1.00 3.63
N HIS A 153 -18.80 -0.31 3.83
CA HIS A 153 -17.72 -0.21 2.84
C HIS A 153 -16.47 0.40 3.47
N ALA A 154 -15.57 -0.42 3.91
CA ALA A 154 -14.24 0.03 4.27
C ALA A 154 -13.21 -0.40 3.23
N THR A 155 -12.19 0.41 3.04
CA THR A 155 -11.08 0.14 2.13
C THR A 155 -9.79 -0.04 2.91
N LEU A 156 -9.03 -1.09 2.60
CA LEU A 156 -7.71 -1.36 3.14
C LEU A 156 -6.70 -1.49 2.01
N ILE A 157 -5.69 -0.63 2.01
CA ILE A 157 -4.62 -0.65 1.00
C ILE A 157 -3.29 -0.86 1.71
N ALA A 158 -2.56 -1.93 1.35
CA ALA A 158 -1.25 -2.21 1.92
C ALA A 158 -0.15 -1.99 0.88
N LEU A 159 0.85 -1.17 1.24
CA LEU A 159 2.01 -0.94 0.37
C LEU A 159 2.95 -2.15 0.39
N THR A 160 3.19 -2.68 -0.79
CA THR A 160 4.08 -3.82 -1.02
C THR A 160 5.29 -3.44 -1.90
N ALA A 161 5.80 -4.35 -2.70
CA ALA A 161 6.95 -4.16 -3.59
C ALA A 161 6.76 -4.99 -4.88
N ALA A 162 7.70 -4.87 -5.81
CA ALA A 162 7.71 -5.65 -7.07
C ALA A 162 8.09 -7.14 -6.81
N THR A 163 7.33 -7.81 -5.94
CA THR A 163 7.61 -9.19 -5.49
C THR A 163 7.42 -10.25 -6.58
N THR A 164 6.87 -9.85 -7.72
CA THR A 164 6.73 -10.71 -8.91
C THR A 164 8.03 -10.88 -9.68
N PHE A 165 9.07 -10.10 -9.36
CA PHE A 165 10.36 -10.26 -10.00
C PHE A 165 11.08 -11.53 -9.50
N PRO A 166 11.74 -12.28 -10.40
CA PRO A 166 12.64 -13.35 -10.02
C PRO A 166 13.73 -12.86 -9.06
N ALA A 167 14.09 -13.68 -8.07
CA ALA A 167 15.03 -13.29 -7.01
C ALA A 167 16.42 -12.85 -7.55
N ASN A 168 16.83 -13.36 -8.71
CA ASN A 168 18.10 -12.98 -9.35
C ASN A 168 18.08 -11.55 -9.92
N MET A 169 16.94 -10.91 -10.07
CA MET A 169 16.85 -9.50 -10.50
C MET A 169 17.10 -8.51 -9.34
N VAL A 170 16.89 -8.95 -8.10
CA VAL A 170 17.00 -8.12 -6.89
C VAL A 170 17.79 -8.85 -5.78
N PRO A 171 19.03 -9.27 -6.07
CA PRO A 171 19.85 -9.98 -5.09
C PRO A 171 20.11 -9.10 -3.86
N GLY A 172 20.29 -9.71 -2.69
CA GLY A 172 20.53 -9.01 -1.43
C GLY A 172 19.28 -8.49 -0.72
N LEU A 173 18.10 -8.56 -1.33
CA LEU A 173 16.84 -8.06 -0.74
C LEU A 173 15.94 -9.19 -0.18
N SER A 174 16.51 -10.33 0.21
CA SER A 174 15.76 -11.52 0.63
C SER A 174 14.73 -11.22 1.75
N ALA A 175 15.12 -10.53 2.81
CA ALA A 175 14.24 -10.19 3.93
C ALA A 175 13.06 -9.32 3.48
N TYR A 176 13.37 -8.26 2.73
CA TYR A 176 12.37 -7.30 2.28
C TYR A 176 11.38 -7.96 1.31
N MET A 177 11.88 -8.59 0.25
CA MET A 177 11.03 -9.18 -0.79
C MET A 177 10.17 -10.32 -0.25
N SER A 178 10.73 -11.19 0.61
CA SER A 178 9.96 -12.27 1.24
C SER A 178 8.88 -11.73 2.18
N SER A 179 9.18 -10.71 3.00
CA SER A 179 8.18 -10.09 3.86
C SER A 179 7.07 -9.43 3.04
N LYS A 180 7.40 -8.72 1.96
CA LYS A 180 6.41 -8.08 1.09
C LYS A 180 5.59 -9.10 0.29
N LEU A 181 6.14 -10.25 -0.07
CA LEU A 181 5.39 -11.35 -0.68
C LEU A 181 4.39 -11.98 0.31
N ALA A 182 4.82 -12.22 1.56
CA ALA A 182 3.92 -12.71 2.61
C ALA A 182 2.76 -11.73 2.88
N LEU A 183 3.03 -10.42 2.78
CA LEU A 183 2.01 -9.38 2.92
C LEU A 183 0.86 -9.53 1.91
N HIS A 184 1.16 -9.89 0.64
CA HIS A 184 0.10 -10.13 -0.35
C HIS A 184 -0.88 -11.20 0.14
N LYS A 185 -0.35 -12.33 0.67
CA LYS A 185 -1.22 -13.41 1.16
C LYS A 185 -2.05 -12.96 2.37
N VAL A 186 -1.52 -12.12 3.25
CA VAL A 186 -2.31 -11.54 4.35
C VAL A 186 -3.48 -10.72 3.80
N ILE A 187 -3.27 -9.90 2.77
CA ILE A 187 -4.34 -9.09 2.18
C ILE A 187 -5.40 -9.94 1.48
N GLU A 188 -5.00 -11.03 0.79
CA GLU A 188 -5.96 -11.98 0.23
C GLU A 188 -6.88 -12.58 1.32
N TYR A 189 -6.32 -12.93 2.50
CA TYR A 189 -7.10 -13.44 3.64
C TYR A 189 -8.01 -12.36 4.23
N VAL A 190 -7.53 -11.11 4.36
CA VAL A 190 -8.39 -10.00 4.82
C VAL A 190 -9.62 -9.86 3.92
N ALA A 191 -9.44 -9.88 2.60
CA ALA A 191 -10.53 -9.79 1.63
C ALA A 191 -11.49 -10.99 1.73
N ALA A 192 -10.96 -12.21 1.89
CA ALA A 192 -11.76 -13.43 1.94
C ALA A 192 -12.56 -13.58 3.25
N GLU A 193 -11.98 -13.14 4.36
CA GLU A 193 -12.58 -13.27 5.70
C GLU A 193 -13.56 -12.13 6.02
N ASN A 194 -13.48 -10.99 5.29
CA ASN A 194 -14.25 -9.78 5.56
C ASN A 194 -14.97 -9.28 4.29
N PRO A 195 -16.10 -9.88 3.88
CA PRO A 195 -16.77 -9.53 2.61
C PRO A 195 -17.20 -8.05 2.47
N GLY A 196 -17.35 -7.32 3.60
CA GLY A 196 -17.67 -5.90 3.61
C GLY A 196 -16.45 -4.98 3.44
N ILE A 197 -15.24 -5.54 3.32
CA ILE A 197 -13.99 -4.78 3.23
C ILE A 197 -13.36 -5.00 1.85
N PHE A 198 -13.11 -3.91 1.14
CA PHE A 198 -12.24 -3.93 -0.03
C PHE A 198 -10.78 -3.90 0.44
N ALA A 199 -10.03 -4.96 0.17
CA ALA A 199 -8.62 -5.04 0.55
C ALA A 199 -7.74 -5.32 -0.66
N VAL A 200 -6.65 -4.54 -0.82
CA VAL A 200 -5.76 -4.63 -1.98
C VAL A 200 -4.28 -4.42 -1.58
N ALA A 201 -3.39 -5.15 -2.23
CA ALA A 201 -1.94 -4.98 -2.10
C ALA A 201 -1.42 -4.13 -3.27
N LEU A 202 -0.76 -3.01 -2.97
CA LEU A 202 -0.27 -2.05 -3.97
C LEU A 202 1.26 -2.03 -4.03
N HIS A 203 1.85 -2.34 -5.20
CA HIS A 203 3.21 -1.90 -5.51
C HIS A 203 3.19 -0.42 -5.91
N PRO A 204 3.85 0.45 -5.14
CA PRO A 204 3.72 1.89 -5.34
C PRO A 204 4.56 2.45 -6.49
N GLY A 205 5.25 1.59 -7.25
CA GLY A 205 6.27 2.03 -8.19
C GLY A 205 7.63 2.26 -7.52
N MET A 206 8.56 2.85 -8.26
CA MET A 206 9.93 3.08 -7.84
C MET A 206 10.13 4.55 -7.45
N VAL A 207 9.75 4.88 -6.21
CA VAL A 207 9.77 6.26 -5.69
C VAL A 207 11.01 6.51 -4.84
N GLU A 208 11.68 7.65 -5.02
CA GLU A 208 12.84 8.05 -4.21
C GLU A 208 12.45 8.35 -2.76
N THR A 209 12.42 7.30 -1.95
CA THR A 209 12.12 7.33 -0.50
C THR A 209 13.35 6.95 0.32
N GLY A 210 13.22 7.00 1.66
CA GLY A 210 14.23 6.45 2.56
C GLY A 210 14.47 4.95 2.34
N VAL A 211 13.42 4.18 2.02
CA VAL A 211 13.51 2.75 1.68
C VAL A 211 14.28 2.56 0.38
N PHE A 212 13.97 3.34 -0.65
CA PHE A 212 14.69 3.28 -1.93
C PHE A 212 16.19 3.59 -1.74
N ARG A 213 16.53 4.67 -1.04
CA ARG A 213 17.94 5.01 -0.78
C ARG A 213 18.67 3.92 0.00
N LYS A 214 18.01 3.27 0.96
CA LYS A 214 18.59 2.14 1.72
C LYS A 214 18.77 0.88 0.86
N SER A 215 17.97 0.69 -0.20
CA SER A 215 18.11 -0.46 -1.10
C SER A 215 19.39 -0.45 -1.93
N GLY A 216 20.08 0.69 -2.03
CA GLY A 216 21.24 0.87 -2.90
C GLY A 216 20.90 1.01 -4.38
N GLY A 217 19.62 1.19 -4.71
CA GLY A 217 19.19 1.42 -6.10
C GLY A 217 19.74 2.74 -6.66
N ASP A 218 20.13 2.70 -7.92
CA ASP A 218 20.62 3.89 -8.65
C ASP A 218 19.47 4.55 -9.40
N LYS A 219 19.07 5.73 -8.94
CA LYS A 219 17.97 6.51 -9.53
C LYS A 219 18.27 7.04 -10.95
N GLU A 220 19.53 7.09 -11.36
CA GLU A 220 19.91 7.53 -12.71
C GLU A 220 19.76 6.41 -13.75
N VAL A 221 19.66 5.15 -13.28
CA VAL A 221 19.53 3.96 -14.13
C VAL A 221 18.12 3.39 -14.09
N LEU A 222 17.45 3.48 -12.95
CA LEU A 222 16.13 2.87 -12.73
C LEU A 222 14.99 3.77 -13.21
N PRO A 223 13.87 3.21 -13.69
CA PRO A 223 12.72 3.98 -14.12
C PRO A 223 11.97 4.56 -12.91
N MET A 224 12.43 5.72 -12.45
CA MET A 224 11.88 6.39 -11.26
C MET A 224 10.47 6.93 -11.51
N ASP A 225 9.65 6.86 -10.49
CA ASP A 225 8.27 7.32 -10.48
C ASP A 225 8.11 8.55 -9.58
N CYS A 226 7.20 9.46 -9.97
CA CYS A 226 6.79 10.58 -9.14
C CYS A 226 5.99 10.07 -7.93
N VAL A 227 6.23 10.65 -6.75
CA VAL A 227 5.55 10.24 -5.50
C VAL A 227 4.03 10.44 -5.54
N ASP A 228 3.55 11.39 -6.36
CA ASP A 228 2.11 11.63 -6.53
C ASP A 228 1.42 10.48 -7.29
N LEU A 229 2.12 9.71 -8.10
CA LEU A 229 1.54 8.58 -8.83
C LEU A 229 0.89 7.55 -7.88
N PRO A 230 1.62 6.89 -6.95
CA PRO A 230 1.00 5.96 -6.02
C PRO A 230 0.01 6.63 -5.07
N ALA A 231 0.23 7.89 -4.71
CA ALA A 231 -0.65 8.63 -3.81
C ALA A 231 -2.05 8.85 -4.43
N ASP A 232 -2.10 9.30 -5.67
CA ASP A 232 -3.35 9.51 -6.41
C ASP A 232 -3.99 8.17 -6.82
N PHE A 233 -3.16 7.16 -7.14
CA PHE A 233 -3.65 5.81 -7.43
C PHE A 233 -4.36 5.19 -6.21
N MET A 234 -3.90 5.45 -4.97
CA MET A 234 -4.59 5.01 -3.76
C MET A 234 -5.96 5.70 -3.56
N VAL A 235 -6.11 6.94 -3.99
CA VAL A 235 -7.42 7.61 -4.00
C VAL A 235 -8.37 6.91 -4.98
N TRP A 236 -7.88 6.56 -6.17
CA TRP A 236 -8.67 5.78 -7.14
C TRP A 236 -9.02 4.38 -6.59
N LEU A 237 -8.08 3.67 -5.95
CA LEU A 237 -8.33 2.37 -5.30
C LEU A 237 -9.41 2.44 -4.22
N ALA A 238 -9.56 3.58 -3.56
CA ALA A 238 -10.59 3.79 -2.54
C ALA A 238 -11.98 4.11 -3.14
N SER A 239 -12.10 4.19 -4.45
CA SER A 239 -13.36 4.43 -5.15
C SER A 239 -14.05 3.12 -5.59
N PRO A 240 -15.36 3.15 -5.88
CA PRO A 240 -16.08 2.00 -6.42
C PRO A 240 -15.52 1.49 -7.76
N GLU A 241 -14.79 2.34 -8.52
CA GLU A 241 -14.21 1.97 -9.82
C GLU A 241 -13.21 0.81 -9.71
N ALA A 242 -12.55 0.65 -8.55
CA ALA A 242 -11.54 -0.37 -8.30
C ALA A 242 -12.08 -1.69 -7.73
N GLY A 243 -13.40 -1.82 -7.50
CA GLY A 243 -13.99 -2.93 -6.76
C GLY A 243 -13.66 -4.34 -7.29
N PHE A 244 -13.29 -4.46 -8.56
CA PHE A 244 -12.87 -5.73 -9.19
C PHE A 244 -11.48 -6.21 -8.71
N LEU A 245 -10.72 -5.36 -8.01
CA LEU A 245 -9.37 -5.66 -7.48
C LEU A 245 -9.38 -6.18 -6.04
N ASN A 246 -10.54 -6.51 -5.47
CA ASN A 246 -10.60 -7.03 -4.10
C ASN A 246 -9.76 -8.30 -3.94
N GLY A 247 -8.87 -8.33 -2.95
CA GLY A 247 -7.93 -9.42 -2.71
C GLY A 247 -6.79 -9.52 -3.74
N ARG A 248 -6.54 -8.50 -4.54
CA ARG A 248 -5.55 -8.52 -5.62
C ARG A 248 -4.30 -7.71 -5.30
N TYR A 249 -3.25 -8.01 -6.06
CA TYR A 249 -2.02 -7.24 -6.13
C TYR A 249 -2.03 -6.38 -7.40
N VAL A 250 -1.68 -5.10 -7.28
CA VAL A 250 -1.71 -4.15 -8.39
C VAL A 250 -0.51 -3.21 -8.33
N TRP A 251 -0.12 -2.65 -9.48
CA TRP A 251 0.95 -1.66 -9.58
C TRP A 251 0.37 -0.28 -9.86
N ALA A 252 0.89 0.74 -9.18
CA ALA A 252 0.49 2.13 -9.41
C ALA A 252 0.81 2.63 -10.83
N ASN A 253 1.77 1.97 -11.49
CA ASN A 253 2.18 2.28 -12.86
C ASN A 253 1.18 1.82 -13.94
N TRP A 254 0.25 0.95 -13.61
CA TRP A 254 -0.71 0.41 -14.58
C TRP A 254 -1.84 1.40 -14.83
N ASP A 255 -2.23 1.53 -16.09
CA ASP A 255 -3.35 2.38 -16.46
C ASP A 255 -4.68 1.81 -15.94
N VAL A 256 -5.49 2.67 -15.30
CA VAL A 256 -6.74 2.23 -14.65
C VAL A 256 -7.84 1.89 -15.65
N GLU A 257 -7.82 2.47 -16.86
CA GLU A 257 -8.81 2.15 -17.89
C GLU A 257 -8.47 0.80 -18.53
N ASP A 258 -7.19 0.54 -18.79
CA ASP A 258 -6.71 -0.78 -19.25
C ASP A 258 -7.02 -1.86 -18.18
N LEU A 259 -6.85 -1.57 -16.89
CA LEU A 259 -7.21 -2.48 -15.80
C LEU A 259 -8.73 -2.75 -15.77
N ARG A 260 -9.55 -1.72 -15.89
CA ARG A 260 -11.01 -1.85 -15.92
C ARG A 260 -11.50 -2.68 -17.09
N ALA A 261 -10.85 -2.55 -18.26
CA ALA A 261 -11.16 -3.38 -19.43
C ALA A 261 -10.96 -4.88 -19.16
N LYS A 262 -10.05 -5.25 -18.23
CA LYS A 262 -9.81 -6.63 -17.76
C LYS A 262 -10.60 -7.00 -16.50
N GLY A 263 -11.43 -6.12 -15.99
CA GLY A 263 -12.04 -6.24 -14.65
C GLY A 263 -12.84 -7.55 -14.46
N GLU A 264 -13.61 -7.98 -15.46
CA GLU A 264 -14.38 -9.23 -15.36
C GLU A 264 -13.49 -10.48 -15.39
N GLU A 265 -12.38 -10.45 -16.14
CA GLU A 265 -11.39 -11.54 -16.18
C GLU A 265 -10.68 -11.65 -14.82
N ILE A 266 -10.16 -10.53 -14.29
CA ILE A 266 -9.50 -10.45 -13.00
C ILE A 266 -10.45 -10.92 -11.87
N LYS A 267 -11.70 -10.49 -11.88
CA LYS A 267 -12.68 -10.83 -10.85
C LYS A 267 -13.00 -12.33 -10.80
N LYS A 268 -13.06 -12.99 -11.95
CA LYS A 268 -13.43 -14.42 -12.07
C LYS A 268 -12.23 -15.35 -12.03
N GLY A 269 -11.02 -14.86 -12.33
CA GLY A 269 -9.81 -15.63 -12.42
C GLY A 269 -8.95 -15.59 -11.17
N LEU A 270 -7.73 -16.10 -11.31
CA LEU A 270 -6.68 -16.08 -10.27
C LEU A 270 -5.60 -15.03 -10.58
N GLU A 271 -5.85 -14.19 -11.58
CA GLU A 271 -4.93 -13.12 -11.95
C GLU A 271 -4.68 -12.20 -10.75
N LEU A 272 -3.44 -11.76 -10.60
CA LEU A 272 -3.02 -10.83 -9.56
C LEU A 272 -3.15 -11.40 -8.12
N MET A 273 -3.20 -12.73 -7.98
CA MET A 273 -3.11 -13.44 -6.71
C MET A 273 -1.74 -14.12 -6.57
N VAL A 274 -1.31 -14.34 -5.33
CA VAL A 274 -0.07 -15.07 -5.04
C VAL A 274 -0.29 -16.57 -5.11
N GLY A 275 0.49 -17.24 -5.96
CA GLY A 275 0.43 -18.68 -6.16
C GLY A 275 1.76 -19.29 -6.60
N VAL A 276 1.76 -20.59 -6.87
CA VAL A 276 2.90 -21.32 -7.41
C VAL A 276 2.76 -21.40 -8.93
N TYR A 277 3.73 -20.85 -9.65
CA TYR A 277 3.75 -20.88 -11.11
C TYR A 277 3.91 -22.33 -11.63
N GLY A 278 3.20 -22.65 -12.71
CA GLY A 278 3.24 -23.97 -13.34
C GLY A 278 2.45 -25.05 -12.62
N TRP A 279 1.82 -24.75 -11.48
CA TRP A 279 0.89 -25.66 -10.85
C TRP A 279 -0.44 -25.68 -11.62
N PRO A 280 -1.02 -26.87 -11.89
CA PRO A 280 -2.20 -27.00 -12.74
C PRO A 280 -3.50 -26.57 -12.03
N PHE A 281 -3.56 -25.38 -11.42
CA PHE A 281 -4.84 -24.79 -11.07
C PHE A 281 -5.57 -24.37 -12.34
N ARG A 282 -6.29 -25.31 -12.93
CA ARG A 282 -7.33 -25.00 -13.90
C ARG A 282 -8.57 -24.69 -13.08
N SER A 283 -8.93 -23.44 -12.95
CA SER A 283 -10.17 -22.94 -12.29
C SER A 283 -10.58 -23.74 -11.02
N ILE A 284 -10.68 -23.06 -9.91
CA ILE A 284 -11.45 -23.57 -8.76
C ILE A 284 -12.92 -23.58 -9.23
N PRO A 285 -13.65 -24.68 -9.13
CA PRO A 285 -15.04 -24.78 -9.55
C PRO A 285 -15.94 -23.82 -8.79
#